data_47e4f7acf566b14b835c6c05d2ef3620
#
_entry.id   47e4f7acf566b14b835c6c05d2ef3620
#
_cell.length_a   1.000
_cell.length_b   1.000
_cell.length_c   1.000
_cell.angle_alpha   90.00
_cell.angle_beta   90.00
_cell.angle_gamma   90.00
#
_symmetry.space_group_name_H-M   'P 1'
#
loop_
_entity.id
_entity.type
_entity.pdbx_description
1 polymer ?
#
loop_
_entity_poly.entity_id
_entity_poly.type
_entity_poly.pdbx_seq_one_letter_code
_entity_poly.pdbx_strand_id
1 'polypeptide(L)'
;MMMGCENPNSGTNPKVGFIDKVSLTDIEQSELDAIFTERNHYLHNYASTLNGENTVNVIGSRAELYDLVGPGVFIGDLKSIDFKKHCIVYGVVRTGSSGNTFSKAELYMQADGKATFQTTIDMISFNCMIGYVFPYAVFDIPKKDIQQITIQVDRSTPKRNKKAFSVSSTEQVVFSMGNLQYHPKNNEWRFAESQWNIIGGANENISTTYDGWIDLFGWSTDGHEATKWGVSTSSDWNDYTGNFVDWGINTIGNDAPNTWRTMSINEWYYLIEQRPHHSELMGIAQVNGVNGTILLPDGWECPNGIDFKPGLYEEHYNYPDEKYFAMHQTFTLEQWRKMENAGAIFLPNAGIRVGKNVYNPHGAGCYWSSTRGSNLTACSYEFGGISVATGIINEMHKDARSVRLVKNCK
;
A
#
# COMPACT_ATOMS: atom_id res chain seq x y z
N MET A 1 -68.81 40.55 5.41
CA MET A 1 -68.32 39.51 4.48
C MET A 1 -67.11 40.05 3.82
N MET A 2 -65.93 39.73 4.33
CA MET A 2 -64.64 40.02 3.65
C MET A 2 -64.12 38.71 3.16
N MET A 3 -64.06 38.58 1.84
CA MET A 3 -63.37 37.42 1.17
C MET A 3 -61.88 37.64 1.30
N GLY A 4 -61.25 36.72 1.95
CA GLY A 4 -59.77 36.63 1.96
C GLY A 4 -59.27 36.07 0.60
N CYS A 5 -58.42 36.82 -0.06
CA CYS A 5 -57.65 36.33 -1.20
C CYS A 5 -56.51 35.48 -0.64
N GLU A 6 -56.59 34.17 -0.86
CA GLU A 6 -55.43 33.29 -0.70
C GLU A 6 -54.41 33.62 -1.80
N ASN A 7 -53.20 33.84 -1.37
CA ASN A 7 -52.05 34.14 -2.25
C ASN A 7 -51.43 32.80 -2.69
N PRO A 8 -51.48 32.41 -3.96
CA PRO A 8 -50.90 31.18 -4.44
C PRO A 8 -49.44 31.39 -4.84
N ASN A 9 -48.56 31.71 -3.91
CA ASN A 9 -47.14 31.72 -4.12
C ASN A 9 -46.37 31.28 -2.86
N SER A 10 -46.54 30.01 -2.47
CA SER A 10 -45.56 29.36 -1.63
C SER A 10 -44.43 28.82 -2.54
N GLY A 11 -43.74 29.72 -3.19
CA GLY A 11 -42.45 29.44 -3.78
C GLY A 11 -41.50 29.14 -2.63
N THR A 12 -41.12 27.89 -2.47
CA THR A 12 -39.99 27.51 -1.60
C THR A 12 -38.81 28.33 -2.04
N ASN A 13 -38.28 29.20 -1.17
CA ASN A 13 -37.02 29.88 -1.45
C ASN A 13 -35.97 28.83 -1.80
N PRO A 14 -35.20 29.02 -2.90
CA PRO A 14 -34.17 28.07 -3.27
C PRO A 14 -33.22 27.89 -2.09
N LYS A 15 -32.88 26.64 -1.78
CA LYS A 15 -31.85 26.33 -0.77
C LYS A 15 -30.56 27.07 -1.14
N VAL A 16 -30.04 27.85 -0.21
CA VAL A 16 -28.79 28.62 -0.38
C VAL A 16 -27.75 28.10 0.59
N GLY A 17 -26.53 27.94 0.12
CA GLY A 17 -25.41 27.41 0.90
C GLY A 17 -25.12 25.94 0.60
N PHE A 18 -24.64 25.23 1.58
CA PHE A 18 -24.33 23.81 1.49
C PHE A 18 -25.62 22.98 1.32
N ILE A 19 -25.59 22.06 0.35
CA ILE A 19 -26.71 21.13 0.08
C ILE A 19 -26.36 19.75 0.65
N ASP A 20 -27.28 19.25 1.49
CA ASP A 20 -27.12 17.96 2.12
C ASP A 20 -27.11 16.82 1.10
N LYS A 21 -26.33 15.79 1.39
CA LYS A 21 -26.33 14.53 0.63
C LYS A 21 -27.50 13.66 1.10
N VAL A 22 -28.02 12.90 0.16
CA VAL A 22 -28.99 11.83 0.44
C VAL A 22 -28.24 10.62 0.98
N SER A 23 -28.70 10.09 2.12
CA SER A 23 -28.18 8.81 2.63
C SER A 23 -28.67 7.66 1.76
N LEU A 24 -27.73 6.89 1.25
CA LEU A 24 -27.98 5.70 0.44
C LEU A 24 -27.80 4.44 1.29
N THR A 25 -28.43 3.35 0.89
CA THR A 25 -28.08 2.02 1.40
C THR A 25 -26.74 1.56 0.81
N ASP A 26 -26.08 0.60 1.45
CA ASP A 26 -24.81 0.04 0.96
C ASP A 26 -24.95 -0.54 -0.45
N ILE A 27 -26.10 -1.12 -0.79
CA ILE A 27 -26.39 -1.66 -2.11
C ILE A 27 -26.49 -0.53 -3.14
N GLU A 28 -27.24 0.52 -2.84
CA GLU A 28 -27.39 1.67 -3.75
C GLU A 28 -26.07 2.41 -3.96
N GLN A 29 -25.28 2.53 -2.90
CA GLN A 29 -23.93 3.11 -2.98
C GLN A 29 -23.05 2.28 -3.90
N SER A 30 -23.03 0.94 -3.71
CA SER A 30 -22.24 0.02 -4.54
C SER A 30 -22.66 0.06 -6.01
N GLU A 31 -23.95 0.19 -6.30
CA GLU A 31 -24.45 0.33 -7.67
C GLU A 31 -23.99 1.63 -8.33
N LEU A 32 -24.05 2.74 -7.62
CA LEU A 32 -23.56 4.02 -8.13
C LEU A 32 -22.02 4.01 -8.28
N ASP A 33 -21.29 3.42 -7.33
CA ASP A 33 -19.84 3.26 -7.43
C ASP A 33 -19.44 2.47 -8.69
N ALA A 34 -20.22 1.44 -9.05
CA ALA A 34 -20.00 0.67 -10.27
C ALA A 34 -20.26 1.49 -11.56
N ILE A 35 -21.18 2.47 -11.49
CA ILE A 35 -21.50 3.36 -12.63
C ILE A 35 -20.40 4.41 -12.80
N PHE A 36 -20.00 5.09 -11.72
CA PHE A 36 -19.05 6.20 -11.75
C PHE A 36 -17.60 5.73 -11.60
N THR A 37 -17.20 4.83 -12.48
CA THR A 37 -15.85 4.22 -12.49
C THR A 37 -15.20 4.32 -13.87
N GLU A 38 -13.88 4.31 -13.92
CA GLU A 38 -13.10 4.24 -15.18
C GLU A 38 -13.41 2.99 -16.03
N ARG A 39 -13.96 1.94 -15.42
CA ARG A 39 -14.37 0.72 -16.13
C ARG A 39 -15.67 0.87 -16.91
N ASN A 40 -16.42 1.95 -16.68
CA ASN A 40 -17.60 2.26 -17.47
C ASN A 40 -17.17 2.83 -18.84
N HIS A 41 -17.24 2.01 -19.88
CA HIS A 41 -16.82 2.39 -21.23
C HIS A 41 -17.56 3.61 -21.79
N TYR A 42 -18.83 3.83 -21.42
CA TYR A 42 -19.60 4.98 -21.89
C TYR A 42 -19.09 6.27 -21.24
N LEU A 43 -18.88 6.27 -19.93
CA LEU A 43 -18.26 7.40 -19.22
C LEU A 43 -16.85 7.67 -19.71
N HIS A 44 -16.05 6.64 -19.91
CA HIS A 44 -14.68 6.77 -20.39
C HIS A 44 -14.64 7.34 -21.82
N ASN A 45 -15.49 6.84 -22.72
CA ASN A 45 -15.57 7.37 -24.07
C ASN A 45 -16.04 8.83 -24.08
N TYR A 46 -17.04 9.18 -23.27
CA TYR A 46 -17.48 10.55 -23.10
C TYR A 46 -16.34 11.43 -22.60
N ALA A 47 -15.65 11.01 -21.55
CA ALA A 47 -14.51 11.74 -20.99
C ALA A 47 -13.40 12.00 -22.02
N SER A 48 -13.15 11.05 -22.92
CA SER A 48 -12.14 11.18 -23.97
C SER A 48 -12.48 12.27 -25.02
N THR A 49 -13.76 12.64 -25.15
CA THR A 49 -14.19 13.71 -26.07
C THR A 49 -14.02 15.12 -25.53
N LEU A 50 -13.74 15.27 -24.22
CA LEU A 50 -13.71 16.56 -23.51
C LEU A 50 -12.41 17.33 -23.62
N ASN A 51 -11.51 17.00 -24.54
CA ASN A 51 -10.23 17.70 -24.78
C ASN A 51 -9.44 18.07 -23.52
N GLY A 52 -9.68 17.33 -22.42
CA GLY A 52 -8.96 17.50 -21.15
C GLY A 52 -9.53 18.55 -20.20
N GLU A 53 -10.66 19.17 -20.50
CA GLU A 53 -11.36 20.03 -19.55
C GLU A 53 -12.12 19.20 -18.49
N ASN A 54 -12.13 19.71 -17.26
CA ASN A 54 -12.98 19.15 -16.22
C ASN A 54 -14.41 19.62 -16.45
N THR A 55 -15.38 18.70 -16.35
CA THR A 55 -16.79 19.02 -16.52
C THR A 55 -17.60 18.53 -15.32
N VAL A 56 -18.80 19.09 -15.17
CA VAL A 56 -19.77 18.66 -14.17
C VAL A 56 -21.12 18.55 -14.82
N ASN A 57 -21.88 17.51 -14.46
CA ASN A 57 -23.18 17.19 -15.01
C ASN A 57 -24.18 16.89 -13.89
N VAL A 58 -25.47 17.10 -14.17
CA VAL A 58 -26.55 16.86 -13.23
C VAL A 58 -27.55 15.89 -13.83
N ILE A 59 -27.81 14.79 -13.14
CA ILE A 59 -28.82 13.80 -13.49
C ILE A 59 -30.05 14.04 -12.62
N GLY A 60 -31.18 14.35 -13.26
CA GLY A 60 -32.45 14.64 -12.58
C GLY A 60 -33.54 13.61 -12.86
N SER A 61 -33.20 12.50 -13.52
CA SER A 61 -34.15 11.43 -13.78
C SER A 61 -33.46 10.09 -13.95
N ARG A 62 -34.23 9.01 -13.75
CA ARG A 62 -33.76 7.66 -13.98
C ARG A 62 -33.42 7.42 -15.46
N ALA A 63 -34.15 8.05 -16.36
CA ALA A 63 -33.87 7.96 -17.80
C ALA A 63 -32.49 8.54 -18.14
N GLU A 64 -32.17 9.73 -17.64
CA GLU A 64 -30.84 10.32 -17.82
C GLU A 64 -29.71 9.45 -17.24
N LEU A 65 -29.97 8.76 -16.13
CA LEU A 65 -29.01 7.82 -15.57
C LEU A 65 -28.81 6.61 -16.47
N TYR A 66 -29.87 6.06 -17.05
CA TYR A 66 -29.79 4.98 -18.05
C TYR A 66 -29.05 5.39 -19.33
N ASP A 67 -29.29 6.61 -19.79
CA ASP A 67 -28.59 7.15 -20.97
C ASP A 67 -27.07 7.23 -20.72
N LEU A 68 -26.65 7.51 -19.49
CA LEU A 68 -25.25 7.59 -19.13
C LEU A 68 -24.56 6.23 -19.10
N VAL A 69 -25.23 5.18 -18.64
CA VAL A 69 -24.63 3.84 -18.50
C VAL A 69 -24.73 3.00 -19.75
N GLY A 70 -25.61 3.39 -20.70
CA GLY A 70 -25.81 2.72 -21.98
C GLY A 70 -26.71 1.48 -21.93
N PRO A 71 -27.05 0.92 -23.09
CA PRO A 71 -27.98 -0.20 -23.20
C PRO A 71 -27.40 -1.48 -22.58
N GLY A 72 -28.24 -2.21 -21.86
CA GLY A 72 -27.91 -3.52 -21.30
C GLY A 72 -27.31 -3.49 -19.90
N VAL A 73 -27.09 -2.32 -19.32
CA VAL A 73 -26.68 -2.19 -17.93
C VAL A 73 -27.93 -2.16 -17.05
N PHE A 74 -28.01 -3.12 -16.13
CA PHE A 74 -29.06 -3.14 -15.11
C PHE A 74 -28.70 -2.19 -13.99
N ILE A 75 -29.55 -1.20 -13.73
CA ILE A 75 -29.46 -0.35 -12.55
C ILE A 75 -30.54 -0.83 -11.57
N GLY A 76 -30.15 -1.22 -10.39
CA GLY A 76 -31.04 -1.70 -9.34
C GLY A 76 -32.10 -0.69 -8.92
N ASP A 77 -32.90 -1.03 -7.94
CA ASP A 77 -33.98 -0.17 -7.45
C ASP A 77 -33.40 0.85 -6.45
N LEU A 78 -32.99 2.02 -6.97
CA LEU A 78 -32.48 3.14 -6.16
C LEU A 78 -33.62 3.83 -5.40
N LYS A 79 -34.17 3.17 -4.37
CA LYS A 79 -35.37 3.61 -3.62
C LYS A 79 -35.12 4.89 -2.83
N SER A 80 -33.90 5.11 -2.35
CA SER A 80 -33.54 6.30 -1.61
C SER A 80 -33.50 7.57 -2.47
N ILE A 81 -33.48 7.42 -3.81
CA ILE A 81 -33.37 8.53 -4.75
C ILE A 81 -34.76 8.87 -5.37
N ASP A 82 -35.44 9.87 -4.81
CA ASP A 82 -36.62 10.48 -5.41
C ASP A 82 -36.19 11.65 -6.33
N PHE A 83 -36.07 11.43 -7.62
CA PHE A 83 -35.65 12.47 -8.58
C PHE A 83 -36.56 13.70 -8.66
N LYS A 84 -37.73 13.69 -8.02
CA LYS A 84 -38.54 14.92 -7.83
C LYS A 84 -37.95 15.85 -6.78
N LYS A 85 -37.17 15.33 -5.86
CA LYS A 85 -36.52 16.03 -4.73
C LYS A 85 -35.01 16.02 -4.82
N HIS A 86 -34.43 14.99 -5.43
CA HIS A 86 -33.01 14.72 -5.45
C HIS A 86 -32.42 14.80 -6.86
N CYS A 87 -31.13 15.04 -6.95
CA CYS A 87 -30.38 14.84 -8.18
C CYS A 87 -29.04 14.17 -7.88
N ILE A 88 -28.46 13.55 -8.91
CA ILE A 88 -27.07 13.09 -8.86
C ILE A 88 -26.24 14.14 -9.57
N VAL A 89 -25.20 14.64 -8.90
CA VAL A 89 -24.19 15.49 -9.52
C VAL A 89 -22.91 14.68 -9.66
N TYR A 90 -22.33 14.69 -10.85
CA TYR A 90 -21.03 14.04 -11.07
C TYR A 90 -20.10 14.92 -11.89
N GLY A 91 -18.81 14.80 -11.58
CA GLY A 91 -17.74 15.43 -12.33
C GLY A 91 -17.05 14.44 -13.26
N VAL A 92 -16.45 14.95 -14.33
CA VAL A 92 -15.47 14.23 -15.14
C VAL A 92 -14.16 14.99 -14.95
N VAL A 93 -13.22 14.40 -14.23
CA VAL A 93 -11.97 15.06 -13.90
C VAL A 93 -10.81 14.29 -14.54
N ARG A 94 -10.09 14.98 -15.42
CA ARG A 94 -8.87 14.41 -16.01
C ARG A 94 -7.76 14.36 -15.00
N THR A 95 -7.11 13.21 -14.90
CA THR A 95 -5.93 12.98 -14.07
C THR A 95 -4.76 12.55 -14.94
N GLY A 96 -3.53 12.75 -14.45
CA GLY A 96 -2.32 12.31 -15.16
C GLY A 96 -2.09 10.80 -15.09
N SER A 97 -2.99 10.03 -14.44
CA SER A 97 -2.86 8.58 -14.32
C SER A 97 -4.17 7.93 -13.93
N SER A 98 -4.30 6.64 -14.21
CA SER A 98 -5.37 5.77 -13.74
C SER A 98 -5.18 5.42 -12.25
N GLY A 99 -6.26 5.03 -11.56
CA GLY A 99 -6.24 4.59 -10.17
C GLY A 99 -6.35 5.71 -9.13
N ASN A 100 -6.50 6.97 -9.55
CA ASN A 100 -6.84 8.06 -8.63
C ASN A 100 -8.29 7.94 -8.17
N THR A 101 -8.57 8.37 -6.96
CA THR A 101 -9.90 8.36 -6.34
C THR A 101 -10.33 9.77 -5.96
N PHE A 102 -11.52 9.90 -5.39
CA PHE A 102 -11.96 11.16 -4.80
C PHE A 102 -12.40 10.95 -3.35
N SER A 103 -12.16 11.94 -2.51
CA SER A 103 -12.54 11.93 -1.09
C SER A 103 -13.63 12.95 -0.74
N LYS A 104 -13.89 13.87 -1.67
CA LYS A 104 -14.85 14.94 -1.45
C LYS A 104 -15.78 15.08 -2.66
N ALA A 105 -17.08 15.23 -2.40
CA ALA A 105 -18.08 15.60 -3.39
C ALA A 105 -19.14 16.43 -2.69
N GLU A 106 -19.12 17.75 -2.81
CA GLU A 106 -20.00 18.68 -2.11
C GLU A 106 -20.65 19.65 -3.08
N LEU A 107 -21.86 20.12 -2.78
CA LEU A 107 -22.61 21.05 -3.61
C LEU A 107 -22.95 22.31 -2.81
N TYR A 108 -22.65 23.46 -3.37
CA TYR A 108 -22.97 24.77 -2.81
C TYR A 108 -23.87 25.55 -3.78
N MET A 109 -24.98 26.06 -3.28
CA MET A 109 -25.95 26.82 -4.04
C MET A 109 -25.91 28.33 -3.67
N GLN A 110 -26.06 29.17 -4.71
CA GLN A 110 -26.23 30.60 -4.59
C GLN A 110 -27.71 30.99 -4.76
N ALA A 111 -28.09 32.18 -4.29
CA ALA A 111 -29.46 32.65 -4.34
C ALA A 111 -30.02 32.80 -5.78
N ASP A 112 -29.14 32.96 -6.78
CA ASP A 112 -29.50 33.08 -8.20
C ASP A 112 -29.60 31.71 -8.92
N GLY A 113 -29.57 30.59 -8.18
CA GLY A 113 -29.65 29.25 -8.74
C GLY A 113 -28.35 28.72 -9.31
N LYS A 114 -27.22 29.43 -9.17
CA LYS A 114 -25.91 28.93 -9.56
C LYS A 114 -25.38 27.99 -8.49
N ALA A 115 -24.79 26.89 -8.93
CA ALA A 115 -24.19 25.87 -8.08
C ALA A 115 -22.69 25.75 -8.33
N THR A 116 -21.96 25.38 -7.29
CA THR A 116 -20.57 24.95 -7.38
C THR A 116 -20.44 23.55 -6.82
N PHE A 117 -20.03 22.59 -7.64
CA PHE A 117 -19.70 21.25 -7.20
C PHE A 117 -18.21 21.22 -6.84
N GLN A 118 -17.90 21.00 -5.57
CA GLN A 118 -16.54 20.92 -5.08
C GLN A 118 -16.15 19.46 -4.91
N THR A 119 -15.00 19.10 -5.46
CA THR A 119 -14.45 17.76 -5.31
C THR A 119 -12.96 17.82 -4.98
N THR A 120 -12.48 16.85 -4.23
CA THR A 120 -11.06 16.63 -3.97
C THR A 120 -10.65 15.33 -4.61
N ILE A 121 -9.70 15.39 -5.53
CA ILE A 121 -9.11 14.21 -6.17
C ILE A 121 -7.88 13.80 -5.38
N ASP A 122 -7.88 12.57 -4.92
CA ASP A 122 -6.75 11.96 -4.23
C ASP A 122 -5.80 11.36 -5.26
N MET A 123 -4.68 12.05 -5.45
CA MET A 123 -3.66 11.70 -6.44
C MET A 123 -2.81 10.56 -5.90
N ILE A 124 -3.22 9.32 -6.15
CA ILE A 124 -2.56 8.10 -5.65
C ILE A 124 -1.41 7.67 -6.57
N SER A 125 -1.48 8.01 -7.86
CA SER A 125 -0.56 7.53 -8.88
C SER A 125 -0.17 8.65 -9.84
N PHE A 126 1.08 8.61 -10.34
CA PHE A 126 1.63 9.54 -11.34
C PHE A 126 2.11 8.80 -12.59
N ASN A 127 1.36 7.82 -13.07
CA ASN A 127 1.69 7.17 -14.34
C ASN A 127 1.40 8.12 -15.51
N CYS A 128 2.22 8.06 -16.56
CA CYS A 128 2.09 8.92 -17.75
C CYS A 128 0.87 8.61 -18.65
N MET A 129 -0.07 7.82 -18.19
CA MET A 129 -1.30 7.50 -18.92
C MET A 129 -2.42 8.44 -18.52
N ILE A 130 -3.23 8.85 -19.49
CA ILE A 130 -4.41 9.67 -19.22
C ILE A 130 -5.43 8.81 -18.46
N GLY A 131 -5.78 9.24 -17.24
CA GLY A 131 -6.84 8.66 -16.43
C GLY A 131 -7.95 9.68 -16.19
N TYR A 132 -9.10 9.18 -15.77
CA TYR A 132 -10.25 9.98 -15.38
C TYR A 132 -10.77 9.52 -14.03
N VAL A 133 -11.25 10.46 -13.22
CA VAL A 133 -11.99 10.21 -11.99
C VAL A 133 -13.37 10.82 -12.13
N PHE A 134 -14.38 10.11 -11.66
CA PHE A 134 -15.77 10.51 -11.74
C PHE A 134 -16.33 10.75 -10.33
N PRO A 135 -15.97 11.87 -9.65
CA PRO A 135 -16.54 12.18 -8.35
C PRO A 135 -18.03 12.42 -8.49
N TYR A 136 -18.82 11.83 -7.61
CA TYR A 136 -20.27 11.96 -7.62
C TYR A 136 -20.87 11.97 -6.22
N ALA A 137 -22.07 12.52 -6.10
CA ALA A 137 -22.92 12.34 -4.92
C ALA A 137 -24.40 12.60 -5.29
N VAL A 138 -25.29 12.08 -4.46
CA VAL A 138 -26.73 12.37 -4.54
C VAL A 138 -27.05 13.51 -3.56
N PHE A 139 -27.72 14.55 -4.04
CA PHE A 139 -28.03 15.74 -3.27
C PHE A 139 -29.53 15.94 -3.07
N ASP A 140 -29.92 16.45 -1.89
CA ASP A 140 -31.29 16.78 -1.53
C ASP A 140 -31.72 18.12 -2.15
N ILE A 141 -31.70 18.15 -3.49
CA ILE A 141 -32.15 19.25 -4.33
C ILE A 141 -32.55 18.70 -5.70
N PRO A 142 -33.74 19.12 -6.25
CA PRO A 142 -34.09 18.67 -7.60
C PRO A 142 -33.29 19.40 -8.67
N LYS A 143 -32.95 18.71 -9.76
CA LYS A 143 -32.18 19.28 -10.89
C LYS A 143 -32.75 20.62 -11.40
N LYS A 144 -34.06 20.78 -11.43
CA LYS A 144 -34.74 22.01 -11.91
C LYS A 144 -34.35 23.30 -11.17
N ASP A 145 -33.88 23.17 -9.93
CA ASP A 145 -33.50 24.31 -9.08
C ASP A 145 -32.04 24.73 -9.32
N ILE A 146 -31.28 23.95 -10.10
CA ILE A 146 -29.90 24.25 -10.51
C ILE A 146 -29.94 24.87 -11.91
N GLN A 147 -29.75 26.20 -11.98
CA GLN A 147 -29.79 26.94 -13.25
C GLN A 147 -28.46 26.85 -14.00
N GLN A 148 -27.37 26.85 -13.27
CA GLN A 148 -26.01 26.73 -13.78
C GLN A 148 -25.16 26.00 -12.76
N ILE A 149 -24.23 25.16 -13.21
CA ILE A 149 -23.30 24.46 -12.34
C ILE A 149 -21.87 24.60 -12.84
N THR A 150 -20.94 24.79 -11.93
CA THR A 150 -19.51 24.80 -12.17
C THR A 150 -18.81 23.76 -11.30
N ILE A 151 -17.64 23.31 -11.69
CA ILE A 151 -16.83 22.37 -10.89
C ILE A 151 -15.59 23.10 -10.36
N GLN A 152 -15.34 22.91 -9.06
CA GLN A 152 -14.07 23.25 -8.43
C GLN A 152 -13.37 21.95 -8.05
N VAL A 153 -12.17 21.77 -8.55
CA VAL A 153 -11.37 20.56 -8.31
C VAL A 153 -10.15 20.93 -7.47
N ASP A 154 -10.14 20.44 -6.26
CA ASP A 154 -8.96 20.44 -5.41
C ASP A 154 -8.18 19.14 -5.65
N ARG A 155 -6.88 19.20 -5.71
CA ARG A 155 -6.02 18.01 -5.79
C ARG A 155 -5.29 17.88 -4.48
N SER A 156 -5.64 16.86 -3.71
CA SER A 156 -4.86 16.46 -2.56
C SER A 156 -3.88 15.38 -3.01
N THR A 157 -2.62 15.65 -2.83
CA THR A 157 -1.73 14.53 -2.56
C THR A 157 -2.11 14.09 -1.14
N PRO A 158 -2.51 12.82 -0.93
CA PRO A 158 -2.69 12.32 0.44
C PRO A 158 -1.49 12.79 1.24
N LYS A 159 -1.68 13.24 2.46
CA LYS A 159 -0.56 13.37 3.42
C LYS A 159 -0.06 11.94 3.62
N ARG A 160 0.66 11.42 2.62
CA ARG A 160 1.32 10.13 2.73
C ARG A 160 2.20 10.25 3.96
N ASN A 161 2.04 9.33 4.88
CA ASN A 161 3.06 9.14 5.86
C ASN A 161 4.36 8.99 5.07
N LYS A 162 5.23 10.00 5.09
CA LYS A 162 6.47 10.04 4.28
C LYS A 162 7.35 8.81 4.48
N LYS A 163 7.04 8.00 5.49
CA LYS A 163 7.73 6.77 5.86
C LYS A 163 6.93 5.50 5.56
N ALA A 164 5.79 5.60 4.86
CA ALA A 164 4.94 4.46 4.55
C ALA A 164 5.29 3.83 3.21
N PHE A 165 5.02 2.54 3.12
CA PHE A 165 5.28 1.68 1.98
C PHE A 165 3.98 1.02 1.54
N SER A 166 3.57 1.19 0.29
CA SER A 166 2.40 0.49 -0.25
C SER A 166 2.69 -0.99 -0.41
N VAL A 167 1.82 -1.81 0.14
CA VAL A 167 1.84 -3.29 0.07
C VAL A 167 0.64 -3.85 -0.69
N SER A 168 -0.28 -2.99 -1.07
CA SER A 168 -1.37 -3.22 -2.03
C SER A 168 -1.79 -1.88 -2.64
N SER A 169 -2.80 -1.87 -3.50
CA SER A 169 -3.37 -0.63 -4.04
C SER A 169 -4.02 0.26 -2.97
N THR A 170 -4.38 -0.30 -1.82
CA THR A 170 -5.13 0.38 -0.75
C THR A 170 -4.46 0.36 0.62
N GLU A 171 -3.45 -0.48 0.81
CA GLU A 171 -2.82 -0.68 2.11
C GLU A 171 -1.37 -0.21 2.13
N GLN A 172 -1.01 0.42 3.23
CA GLN A 172 0.35 0.87 3.50
C GLN A 172 0.81 0.39 4.87
N VAL A 173 2.11 0.16 4.97
CA VAL A 173 2.78 -0.27 6.19
C VAL A 173 3.98 0.61 6.51
N VAL A 174 4.42 0.56 7.76
CA VAL A 174 5.75 1.00 8.18
C VAL A 174 6.54 -0.20 8.69
N PHE A 175 7.82 -0.24 8.37
CA PHE A 175 8.72 -1.30 8.80
C PHE A 175 9.23 -1.10 10.23
N SER A 176 9.59 -2.20 10.88
CA SER A 176 10.37 -2.20 12.12
C SER A 176 11.75 -1.56 11.91
N MET A 177 12.35 -1.07 12.99
CA MET A 177 13.65 -0.38 12.97
C MET A 177 14.81 -1.29 12.55
N GLY A 178 14.66 -2.60 12.68
CA GLY A 178 15.70 -3.58 12.36
C GLY A 178 15.08 -4.97 12.19
N ASN A 179 15.91 -5.95 11.85
CA ASN A 179 15.50 -7.34 11.84
C ASN A 179 15.10 -7.80 13.24
N LEU A 180 14.14 -8.72 13.29
CA LEU A 180 13.73 -9.35 14.54
C LEU A 180 14.91 -10.12 15.15
N GLN A 181 15.05 -10.06 16.48
CA GLN A 181 16.04 -10.80 17.26
C GLN A 181 15.37 -11.47 18.44
N TYR A 182 15.85 -12.66 18.80
CA TYR A 182 15.40 -13.41 19.97
C TYR A 182 16.57 -13.87 20.82
N HIS A 183 16.41 -13.78 22.15
CA HIS A 183 17.38 -14.28 23.12
C HIS A 183 16.81 -15.52 23.84
N PRO A 184 17.25 -16.74 23.52
CA PRO A 184 16.65 -17.97 24.04
C PRO A 184 16.65 -18.08 25.55
N LYS A 185 17.78 -17.79 26.17
CA LYS A 185 17.94 -17.90 27.62
C LYS A 185 17.03 -16.93 28.41
N ASN A 186 16.80 -15.75 27.87
CA ASN A 186 15.98 -14.71 28.51
C ASN A 186 14.51 -14.78 28.07
N ASN A 187 14.20 -15.55 27.03
CA ASN A 187 12.90 -15.54 26.36
C ASN A 187 12.46 -14.11 25.97
N GLU A 188 13.36 -13.38 25.33
CA GLU A 188 13.20 -11.96 25.02
C GLU A 188 13.25 -11.73 23.51
N TRP A 189 12.29 -10.94 23.01
CA TRP A 189 12.24 -10.51 21.62
C TRP A 189 12.55 -9.01 21.52
N ARG A 190 13.33 -8.63 20.52
CA ARG A 190 13.59 -7.23 20.19
C ARG A 190 13.80 -7.03 18.69
N PHE A 191 13.84 -5.79 18.26
CA PHE A 191 14.42 -5.44 16.96
C PHE A 191 15.91 -5.14 17.13
N ALA A 192 16.70 -5.43 16.11
CA ALA A 192 18.10 -5.01 16.06
C ALA A 192 18.21 -3.50 16.25
N GLU A 193 19.20 -3.05 16.99
CA GLU A 193 19.39 -1.64 17.36
C GLU A 193 19.67 -0.73 16.15
N SER A 194 20.19 -1.32 15.07
CA SER A 194 20.47 -0.65 13.81
C SER A 194 20.04 -1.54 12.66
N GLN A 195 19.59 -0.92 11.56
CA GLN A 195 19.07 -1.66 10.41
C GLN A 195 20.13 -2.56 9.74
N TRP A 196 21.42 -2.21 9.85
CA TRP A 196 22.54 -2.99 9.31
C TRP A 196 23.08 -4.06 10.25
N ASN A 197 22.54 -4.17 11.47
CA ASN A 197 23.02 -5.18 12.42
C ASN A 197 22.56 -6.57 11.99
N ILE A 198 23.53 -7.46 11.81
CA ILE A 198 23.37 -8.91 11.62
C ILE A 198 24.21 -9.65 12.64
N ILE A 199 23.78 -10.85 13.01
CA ILE A 199 24.50 -11.68 13.96
C ILE A 199 25.50 -12.61 13.24
N GLY A 200 25.13 -13.03 12.01
CA GLY A 200 26.01 -13.79 11.13
C GLY A 200 26.47 -15.11 11.74
N GLY A 201 27.79 -15.37 11.77
CA GLY A 201 28.35 -16.63 12.22
C GLY A 201 28.03 -17.00 13.68
N ALA A 202 27.64 -16.04 14.53
CA ALA A 202 27.18 -16.35 15.89
C ALA A 202 25.88 -17.14 15.93
N ASN A 203 25.13 -17.20 14.83
CA ASN A 203 23.97 -18.09 14.67
C ASN A 203 24.34 -19.55 14.34
N GLU A 204 25.62 -19.89 14.23
CA GLU A 204 26.08 -21.26 14.10
C GLU A 204 25.98 -22.02 15.43
N ASN A 205 25.68 -23.31 15.35
CA ASN A 205 25.63 -24.22 16.50
C ASN A 205 24.74 -23.77 17.66
N ILE A 206 23.73 -22.92 17.41
CA ILE A 206 22.82 -22.50 18.46
C ILE A 206 22.04 -23.68 19.03
N SER A 207 21.70 -23.57 20.30
CA SER A 207 20.96 -24.61 21.06
C SER A 207 19.87 -23.96 21.90
N THR A 208 19.04 -24.77 22.54
CA THR A 208 17.98 -24.30 23.45
C THR A 208 18.51 -23.52 24.66
N THR A 209 19.81 -23.65 24.98
CA THR A 209 20.48 -22.96 26.07
C THR A 209 21.45 -21.87 25.57
N TYR A 210 21.37 -21.52 24.29
CA TYR A 210 22.23 -20.50 23.72
C TYR A 210 22.08 -19.16 24.45
N ASP A 211 23.21 -18.57 24.85
CA ASP A 211 23.28 -17.31 25.59
C ASP A 211 23.72 -16.20 24.64
N GLY A 212 22.84 -15.78 23.78
CA GLY A 212 23.05 -14.74 22.78
C GLY A 212 21.79 -14.48 21.96
N TRP A 213 21.88 -13.49 21.09
CA TRP A 213 20.81 -13.12 20.21
C TRP A 213 20.83 -13.93 18.91
N ILE A 214 19.65 -14.27 18.40
CA ILE A 214 19.42 -14.99 17.15
C ILE A 214 18.62 -14.06 16.23
N ASP A 215 18.96 -13.99 14.94
CA ASP A 215 18.26 -13.20 13.92
C ASP A 215 17.89 -14.00 12.64
N LEU A 216 18.17 -15.32 12.65
CA LEU A 216 17.75 -16.24 11.60
C LEU A 216 16.81 -17.30 12.18
N PHE A 217 15.58 -17.33 11.73
CA PHE A 217 14.48 -18.14 12.24
C PHE A 217 13.96 -19.12 11.18
N GLY A 218 13.59 -20.33 11.60
CA GLY A 218 12.70 -21.18 10.79
C GLY A 218 11.33 -20.50 10.64
N TRP A 219 10.51 -21.02 9.73
CA TRP A 219 9.21 -20.38 9.43
C TRP A 219 8.20 -20.57 10.56
N SER A 220 7.64 -19.50 11.08
CA SER A 220 6.74 -19.44 12.23
C SER A 220 7.44 -19.31 13.59
N THR A 221 6.80 -18.61 14.54
CA THR A 221 7.30 -18.47 15.91
C THR A 221 7.01 -19.67 16.80
N ASP A 222 6.10 -20.54 16.39
CA ASP A 222 5.69 -21.73 17.15
C ASP A 222 5.45 -22.90 16.17
N GLY A 223 5.54 -24.12 16.65
CA GLY A 223 5.27 -25.32 15.86
C GLY A 223 6.52 -26.14 15.50
N HIS A 224 7.71 -25.69 15.85
CA HIS A 224 8.91 -26.51 15.82
C HIS A 224 9.06 -27.25 17.14
N GLU A 225 9.18 -28.58 17.10
CA GLU A 225 9.15 -29.43 18.29
C GLU A 225 10.20 -29.06 19.34
N ALA A 226 11.36 -28.59 18.92
CA ALA A 226 12.47 -28.31 19.81
C ALA A 226 12.55 -26.85 20.29
N THR A 227 11.98 -25.88 19.56
CA THR A 227 12.22 -24.46 19.85
C THR A 227 11.12 -23.55 19.33
N LYS A 228 10.75 -22.52 20.11
CA LYS A 228 9.79 -21.48 19.72
C LYS A 228 10.28 -20.53 18.63
N TRP A 229 11.56 -20.54 18.32
CA TRP A 229 12.16 -19.65 17.32
C TRP A 229 12.38 -20.31 15.96
N GLY A 230 11.94 -21.57 15.78
CA GLY A 230 12.06 -22.26 14.51
C GLY A 230 13.51 -22.55 14.10
N VAL A 231 14.35 -22.90 15.05
CA VAL A 231 15.73 -23.28 14.77
C VAL A 231 15.90 -24.76 14.97
N SER A 232 15.82 -25.51 13.90
CA SER A 232 16.25 -26.90 13.94
C SER A 232 17.75 -27.00 13.65
N THR A 233 18.45 -27.80 14.42
CA THR A 233 19.77 -28.30 14.09
C THR A 233 19.69 -29.66 13.39
N SER A 234 18.46 -30.16 13.20
CA SER A 234 18.17 -31.43 12.51
C SER A 234 18.23 -31.26 11.00
N SER A 235 18.64 -32.28 10.32
CA SER A 235 18.46 -32.44 8.88
C SER A 235 17.08 -33.01 8.53
N ASP A 236 16.19 -33.20 9.52
CA ASP A 236 14.87 -33.75 9.31
C ASP A 236 13.98 -32.77 8.57
N TRP A 237 13.38 -33.25 7.48
CA TRP A 237 12.53 -32.46 6.58
C TRP A 237 11.16 -32.18 7.18
N ASN A 238 10.75 -32.93 8.22
CA ASN A 238 9.45 -32.87 8.86
C ASN A 238 9.45 -32.05 10.16
N ASP A 239 10.43 -31.21 10.37
CA ASP A 239 10.62 -30.47 11.62
C ASP A 239 9.50 -29.48 11.94
N TYR A 240 8.71 -29.11 10.92
CA TYR A 240 7.55 -28.23 11.11
C TYR A 240 6.36 -28.63 10.22
N THR A 241 5.28 -29.00 10.84
CA THR A 241 4.03 -29.39 10.16
C THR A 241 2.82 -28.51 10.53
N GLY A 242 3.00 -27.53 11.43
CA GLY A 242 1.95 -26.67 11.96
C GLY A 242 1.47 -25.59 10.98
N ASN A 243 0.50 -24.81 11.44
CA ASN A 243 0.08 -23.58 10.79
C ASN A 243 1.05 -22.45 11.11
N PHE A 244 1.09 -21.43 10.24
CA PHE A 244 1.88 -20.25 10.53
C PHE A 244 1.37 -19.52 11.78
N VAL A 245 2.29 -19.27 12.71
CA VAL A 245 2.06 -18.43 13.89
C VAL A 245 2.99 -17.23 13.74
N ASP A 246 2.39 -16.04 13.62
CA ASP A 246 3.13 -14.81 13.35
C ASP A 246 4.03 -14.43 14.54
N TRP A 247 5.25 -13.99 14.25
CA TRP A 247 6.16 -13.48 15.29
C TRP A 247 5.59 -12.26 16.02
N GLY A 248 4.70 -11.52 15.39
CA GLY A 248 4.03 -10.37 15.99
C GLY A 248 3.13 -10.67 17.19
N ILE A 249 2.78 -11.95 17.46
CA ILE A 249 2.06 -12.35 18.69
C ILE A 249 2.89 -12.16 19.96
N ASN A 250 4.20 -12.02 19.82
CA ASN A 250 5.10 -11.83 20.95
C ASN A 250 5.16 -10.35 21.37
N THR A 251 5.50 -10.12 22.63
CA THR A 251 5.97 -8.79 23.07
C THR A 251 7.36 -8.56 22.49
N ILE A 252 7.55 -7.50 21.72
CA ILE A 252 8.83 -7.19 21.08
C ILE A 252 9.36 -5.88 21.64
N GLY A 253 10.40 -5.97 22.46
CA GLY A 253 10.87 -4.83 23.25
C GLY A 253 9.75 -4.30 24.16
N ASN A 254 9.35 -3.04 23.95
CA ASN A 254 8.25 -2.41 24.70
C ASN A 254 6.90 -2.46 23.95
N ASP A 255 6.85 -3.04 22.76
CA ASP A 255 5.63 -3.10 21.96
C ASP A 255 4.75 -4.28 22.39
N ALA A 256 3.46 -4.00 22.56
CA ALA A 256 2.48 -5.00 22.95
C ALA A 256 2.32 -6.07 21.85
N PRO A 257 1.91 -7.31 22.23
CA PRO A 257 1.56 -8.36 21.27
C PRO A 257 0.60 -7.84 20.17
N ASN A 258 0.77 -8.32 18.96
CA ASN A 258 -0.01 -7.96 17.76
C ASN A 258 0.13 -6.49 17.31
N THR A 259 1.15 -5.78 17.77
CA THR A 259 1.53 -4.47 17.22
C THR A 259 2.15 -4.61 15.83
N TRP A 260 2.90 -5.67 15.62
CA TRP A 260 3.64 -5.99 14.41
C TRP A 260 3.10 -7.24 13.75
N ARG A 261 3.37 -7.40 12.46
CA ARG A 261 3.03 -8.60 11.69
C ARG A 261 4.06 -8.89 10.61
N THR A 262 4.07 -10.12 10.14
CA THR A 262 4.84 -10.54 8.97
C THR A 262 4.05 -10.23 7.70
N MET A 263 4.72 -9.72 6.67
CA MET A 263 4.09 -9.52 5.35
C MET A 263 3.83 -10.87 4.68
N SER A 264 2.73 -10.94 3.94
CA SER A 264 2.47 -12.04 2.99
C SER A 264 3.41 -11.92 1.78
N ILE A 265 3.51 -13.02 1.01
CA ILE A 265 4.31 -12.98 -0.23
C ILE A 265 3.74 -12.03 -1.28
N ASN A 266 2.41 -11.87 -1.32
CA ASN A 266 1.77 -10.93 -2.23
C ASN A 266 2.08 -9.47 -1.87
N GLU A 267 2.19 -9.16 -0.57
CA GLU A 267 2.60 -7.82 -0.12
C GLU A 267 4.06 -7.54 -0.45
N TRP A 268 4.97 -8.51 -0.28
CA TRP A 268 6.35 -8.42 -0.74
C TRP A 268 6.41 -8.19 -2.25
N TYR A 269 5.66 -8.97 -3.02
CA TYR A 269 5.60 -8.86 -4.48
C TYR A 269 5.07 -7.49 -4.93
N TYR A 270 3.99 -7.02 -4.31
CA TYR A 270 3.46 -5.70 -4.63
C TYR A 270 4.47 -4.59 -4.31
N LEU A 271 5.09 -4.64 -3.14
CA LEU A 271 6.08 -3.66 -2.70
C LEU A 271 7.28 -3.57 -3.66
N ILE A 272 7.76 -4.70 -4.16
CA ILE A 272 8.99 -4.78 -4.93
C ILE A 272 8.75 -4.67 -6.44
N GLU A 273 7.61 -5.20 -6.95
CA GLU A 273 7.40 -5.38 -8.38
C GLU A 273 6.20 -4.60 -8.94
N GLN A 274 5.27 -4.14 -8.10
CA GLN A 274 4.01 -3.61 -8.59
C GLN A 274 3.67 -2.19 -8.12
N ARG A 275 4.15 -1.75 -6.95
CA ARG A 275 3.86 -0.39 -6.49
C ARG A 275 4.38 0.65 -7.48
N PRO A 276 3.72 1.81 -7.61
CA PRO A 276 4.20 2.88 -8.47
C PRO A 276 5.67 3.22 -8.17
N HIS A 277 6.49 3.38 -9.23
CA HIS A 277 7.92 3.71 -9.15
C HIS A 277 8.78 2.68 -8.38
N HIS A 278 8.31 1.44 -8.23
CA HIS A 278 9.03 0.41 -7.48
C HIS A 278 10.52 0.31 -7.87
N SER A 279 10.85 0.36 -9.16
CA SER A 279 12.23 0.26 -9.66
C SER A 279 13.11 1.45 -9.27
N GLU A 280 12.53 2.61 -9.01
CA GLU A 280 13.22 3.84 -8.56
C GLU A 280 13.33 3.91 -7.03
N LEU A 281 12.49 3.14 -6.32
CA LEU A 281 12.35 3.15 -4.87
C LEU A 281 13.10 2.03 -4.17
N MET A 282 14.07 1.43 -4.83
CA MET A 282 14.95 0.44 -4.21
C MET A 282 16.31 0.39 -4.90
N GLY A 283 17.31 -0.12 -4.17
CA GLY A 283 18.66 -0.29 -4.72
C GLY A 283 19.56 -1.12 -3.81
N ILE A 284 20.54 -1.75 -4.40
CA ILE A 284 21.58 -2.48 -3.67
C ILE A 284 22.58 -1.48 -3.11
N ALA A 285 22.96 -1.66 -1.85
CA ALA A 285 23.90 -0.76 -1.18
C ALA A 285 24.73 -1.48 -0.11
N GLN A 286 25.78 -0.79 0.31
CA GLN A 286 26.51 -1.11 1.52
C GLN A 286 26.30 0.01 2.54
N VAL A 287 25.87 -0.35 3.76
CA VAL A 287 25.72 0.55 4.88
C VAL A 287 26.59 0.06 6.03
N ASN A 288 27.48 0.90 6.51
CA ASN A 288 28.43 0.55 7.57
C ASN A 288 29.19 -0.77 7.31
N GLY A 289 29.59 -1.02 6.08
CA GLY A 289 30.31 -2.25 5.68
C GLY A 289 29.44 -3.49 5.51
N VAL A 290 28.13 -3.40 5.70
CA VAL A 290 27.16 -4.49 5.50
C VAL A 290 26.44 -4.32 4.19
N ASN A 291 26.45 -5.34 3.35
CA ASN A 291 25.70 -5.38 2.10
C ASN A 291 24.23 -5.61 2.36
N GLY A 292 23.38 -5.04 1.52
CA GLY A 292 21.93 -5.21 1.62
C GLY A 292 21.17 -4.44 0.56
N THR A 293 19.87 -4.41 0.72
CA THR A 293 18.95 -3.69 -0.15
C THR A 293 18.31 -2.53 0.60
N ILE A 294 18.33 -1.36 -0.02
CA ILE A 294 17.60 -0.19 0.45
C ILE A 294 16.22 -0.20 -0.20
N LEU A 295 15.18 -0.05 0.63
CA LEU A 295 13.83 0.26 0.21
C LEU A 295 13.49 1.70 0.62
N LEU A 296 12.96 2.47 -0.32
CA LEU A 296 12.52 3.84 -0.10
C LEU A 296 10.99 3.89 0.02
N PRO A 297 10.44 4.71 0.92
CA PRO A 297 8.99 4.85 1.07
C PRO A 297 8.35 5.51 -0.15
N ASP A 298 7.03 5.37 -0.29
CA ASP A 298 6.29 5.94 -1.42
C ASP A 298 6.42 7.47 -1.53
N GLY A 299 6.53 8.14 -0.40
CA GLY A 299 6.73 9.59 -0.32
C GLY A 299 8.19 10.01 -0.23
N TRP A 300 9.12 9.24 -0.81
CA TRP A 300 10.54 9.52 -0.74
C TRP A 300 10.91 10.87 -1.32
N GLU A 301 11.62 11.63 -0.52
CA GLU A 301 12.33 12.85 -0.95
C GLU A 301 13.81 12.67 -0.60
N CYS A 302 14.67 12.64 -1.61
CA CYS A 302 16.09 12.40 -1.40
C CYS A 302 16.71 13.53 -0.56
N PRO A 303 17.33 13.22 0.59
CA PRO A 303 17.97 14.25 1.42
C PRO A 303 19.13 14.92 0.69
N ASN A 304 19.36 16.20 1.00
CA ASN A 304 20.47 16.96 0.43
C ASN A 304 21.82 16.27 0.70
N GLY A 305 22.63 16.16 -0.35
CA GLY A 305 23.96 15.56 -0.29
C GLY A 305 23.96 14.02 -0.33
N ILE A 306 22.83 13.40 -0.66
CA ILE A 306 22.72 11.99 -0.95
C ILE A 306 22.58 11.79 -2.47
N ASP A 307 23.39 10.91 -3.04
CA ASP A 307 23.28 10.43 -4.42
C ASP A 307 22.84 8.96 -4.35
N PHE A 308 21.54 8.73 -4.38
CA PHE A 308 20.97 7.38 -4.39
C PHE A 308 20.76 6.93 -5.84
N LYS A 309 21.30 5.77 -6.17
CA LYS A 309 21.13 5.12 -7.48
C LYS A 309 20.18 3.94 -7.32
N PRO A 310 18.99 4.00 -7.92
CA PRO A 310 18.06 2.88 -7.89
C PRO A 310 18.54 1.71 -8.74
N GLY A 311 18.03 0.53 -8.45
CA GLY A 311 18.22 -0.68 -9.21
C GLY A 311 18.77 -1.84 -8.39
N LEU A 312 18.31 -3.03 -8.74
CA LEU A 312 18.75 -4.30 -8.17
C LEU A 312 19.78 -4.98 -9.08
N TYR A 313 19.84 -4.56 -10.34
CA TYR A 313 20.75 -5.12 -11.36
C TYR A 313 21.26 -4.05 -12.31
N GLU A 314 22.51 -4.18 -12.78
CA GLU A 314 22.87 -3.65 -14.09
C GLU A 314 22.53 -4.66 -15.19
N GLU A 315 22.13 -4.18 -16.37
CA GLU A 315 21.70 -4.96 -17.53
C GLU A 315 22.79 -5.81 -18.20
N HIS A 316 23.86 -6.18 -17.53
CA HIS A 316 24.91 -6.99 -18.11
C HIS A 316 24.96 -8.41 -17.57
N TYR A 317 24.13 -9.24 -18.17
CA TYR A 317 24.02 -10.69 -17.94
C TYR A 317 25.22 -11.50 -18.47
N ASN A 318 26.40 -10.92 -18.58
CA ASN A 318 27.59 -11.65 -19.06
C ASN A 318 28.80 -11.37 -18.19
N TYR A 319 28.96 -12.24 -17.19
CA TYR A 319 30.21 -12.75 -16.62
C TYR A 319 30.97 -12.16 -15.45
N PRO A 320 31.76 -13.01 -14.81
CA PRO A 320 32.20 -12.92 -13.45
C PRO A 320 33.50 -12.14 -13.34
N ASP A 321 33.49 -10.87 -13.60
CA ASP A 321 34.58 -9.99 -13.26
C ASP A 321 34.37 -9.40 -11.86
N GLU A 322 35.41 -9.26 -11.09
CA GLU A 322 35.49 -8.62 -9.76
C GLU A 322 34.85 -7.22 -9.73
N LYS A 323 34.56 -6.63 -10.88
CA LYS A 323 33.82 -5.38 -11.04
C LYS A 323 32.34 -5.45 -10.63
N TYR A 324 31.75 -6.62 -10.56
CA TYR A 324 30.35 -6.82 -10.10
C TYR A 324 30.12 -6.37 -8.67
N PHE A 325 31.14 -6.43 -7.82
CA PHE A 325 31.07 -5.91 -6.45
C PHE A 325 31.31 -4.40 -6.34
N ALA A 326 31.89 -3.79 -7.36
CA ALA A 326 32.23 -2.36 -7.35
C ALA A 326 31.03 -1.42 -7.59
N MET A 327 29.84 -1.95 -7.87
CA MET A 327 28.65 -1.18 -8.22
C MET A 327 27.70 -0.96 -7.05
N HIS A 328 28.00 -1.51 -5.89
CA HIS A 328 27.25 -1.21 -4.68
C HIS A 328 27.58 0.21 -4.21
N GLN A 329 26.56 1.08 -4.25
CA GLN A 329 26.70 2.37 -3.62
C GLN A 329 26.95 2.16 -2.12
N THR A 330 27.91 2.89 -1.60
CA THR A 330 28.29 2.82 -0.19
C THR A 330 27.87 4.09 0.50
N PHE A 331 27.13 3.94 1.61
CA PHE A 331 26.73 5.07 2.45
C PHE A 331 27.50 5.03 3.76
N THR A 332 28.06 6.20 4.09
CA THR A 332 28.58 6.44 5.46
C THR A 332 27.45 6.45 6.46
N LEU A 333 27.74 6.28 7.75
CA LEU A 333 26.73 6.35 8.80
C LEU A 333 26.01 7.69 8.83
N GLU A 334 26.69 8.79 8.52
CA GLU A 334 26.06 10.12 8.45
C GLU A 334 25.06 10.20 7.29
N GLN A 335 25.44 9.71 6.10
CA GLN A 335 24.56 9.65 4.94
C GLN A 335 23.36 8.75 5.20
N TRP A 336 23.61 7.55 5.74
CA TRP A 336 22.57 6.61 6.09
C TRP A 336 21.55 7.20 7.09
N ARG A 337 22.02 7.85 8.16
CA ARG A 337 21.12 8.50 9.13
C ARG A 337 20.18 9.53 8.46
N LYS A 338 20.66 10.28 7.47
CA LYS A 338 19.81 11.20 6.69
C LYS A 338 18.74 10.45 5.94
N MET A 339 19.10 9.36 5.28
CA MET A 339 18.18 8.51 4.54
C MET A 339 17.16 7.81 5.46
N GLU A 340 17.62 7.23 6.55
CA GLU A 340 16.79 6.59 7.57
C GLU A 340 15.78 7.57 8.19
N ASN A 341 16.23 8.79 8.51
CA ASN A 341 15.35 9.84 9.00
C ASN A 341 14.30 10.26 7.97
N ALA A 342 14.60 10.16 6.69
CA ALA A 342 13.65 10.38 5.60
C ALA A 342 12.75 9.15 5.33
N GLY A 343 12.97 8.04 6.04
CA GLY A 343 12.12 6.84 6.00
C GLY A 343 12.69 5.66 5.21
N ALA A 344 13.93 5.74 4.73
CA ALA A 344 14.57 4.61 4.06
C ALA A 344 14.73 3.40 5.01
N ILE A 345 14.53 2.21 4.45
CA ILE A 345 14.71 0.93 5.13
C ILE A 345 15.90 0.22 4.50
N PHE A 346 16.73 -0.37 5.34
CA PHE A 346 17.82 -1.23 4.93
C PHE A 346 17.53 -2.68 5.33
N LEU A 347 17.60 -3.56 4.37
CA LEU A 347 17.44 -5.01 4.51
C LEU A 347 18.82 -5.65 4.36
N PRO A 348 19.54 -5.93 5.46
CA PRO A 348 20.90 -6.46 5.39
C PRO A 348 20.94 -7.90 4.88
N ASN A 349 22.01 -8.25 4.19
CA ASN A 349 22.30 -9.60 3.74
C ASN A 349 22.82 -10.45 4.91
N ALA A 350 21.90 -10.99 5.71
CA ALA A 350 22.24 -11.80 6.87
C ALA A 350 22.58 -13.28 6.52
N GLY A 351 22.32 -13.67 5.27
CA GLY A 351 22.46 -15.05 4.83
C GLY A 351 21.29 -15.95 5.27
N ILE A 352 21.53 -17.24 5.26
CA ILE A 352 20.60 -18.29 5.69
C ILE A 352 21.30 -19.25 6.64
N ARG A 353 20.56 -19.90 7.53
CA ARG A 353 21.09 -20.98 8.34
C ARG A 353 20.36 -22.28 7.99
N VAL A 354 21.14 -23.30 7.63
CA VAL A 354 20.65 -24.65 7.34
C VAL A 354 21.27 -25.62 8.36
N GLY A 355 20.43 -26.21 9.19
CA GLY A 355 20.91 -27.01 10.31
C GLY A 355 21.81 -26.16 11.24
N LYS A 356 23.07 -26.54 11.38
CA LYS A 356 24.04 -25.87 12.25
C LYS A 356 24.83 -24.76 11.58
N ASN A 357 24.82 -24.69 10.26
CA ASN A 357 25.73 -23.84 9.50
C ASN A 357 25.02 -22.59 8.97
N VAL A 358 25.72 -21.45 9.01
CA VAL A 358 25.29 -20.21 8.38
C VAL A 358 25.99 -20.09 7.00
N TYR A 359 25.17 -19.85 5.98
CA TYR A 359 25.64 -19.73 4.60
C TYR A 359 25.42 -18.31 4.08
N ASN A 360 26.34 -17.85 3.25
CA ASN A 360 26.30 -16.56 2.56
C ASN A 360 26.00 -15.34 3.48
N PRO A 361 26.53 -15.25 4.70
CA PRO A 361 26.46 -14.01 5.44
C PRO A 361 27.14 -12.92 4.61
N HIS A 362 26.51 -11.74 4.51
CA HIS A 362 26.86 -10.62 3.62
C HIS A 362 26.63 -10.85 2.12
N GLY A 363 26.23 -12.06 1.69
CA GLY A 363 26.02 -12.39 0.27
C GLY A 363 24.56 -12.34 -0.18
N ALA A 364 23.63 -12.72 0.68
CA ALA A 364 22.19 -12.75 0.34
C ALA A 364 21.34 -12.24 1.50
N GLY A 365 20.28 -11.51 1.17
CA GLY A 365 19.21 -11.10 2.08
C GLY A 365 17.96 -11.92 1.83
N CYS A 366 17.62 -12.81 2.76
CA CYS A 366 16.50 -13.73 2.65
C CYS A 366 15.50 -13.43 3.76
N TYR A 367 14.24 -13.10 3.40
CA TYR A 367 13.22 -12.65 4.33
C TYR A 367 11.96 -13.49 4.24
N TRP A 368 11.52 -14.05 5.37
CA TRP A 368 10.29 -14.81 5.44
C TRP A 368 9.06 -13.97 5.11
N SER A 369 8.11 -14.62 4.46
CA SER A 369 6.71 -14.16 4.42
C SER A 369 5.84 -15.05 5.31
N SER A 370 4.61 -14.59 5.58
CA SER A 370 3.59 -15.39 6.29
C SER A 370 2.94 -16.47 5.41
N THR A 371 3.31 -16.54 4.13
CA THR A 371 2.65 -17.41 3.14
C THR A 371 3.29 -18.78 3.08
N ARG A 372 2.48 -19.81 3.31
CA ARG A 372 2.88 -21.20 3.12
C ARG A 372 3.03 -21.52 1.63
N GLY A 373 4.10 -22.18 1.24
CA GLY A 373 4.29 -22.72 -0.11
C GLY A 373 3.70 -24.11 -0.28
N SER A 374 4.09 -25.05 0.59
CA SER A 374 3.61 -26.43 0.62
C SER A 374 3.55 -26.94 2.06
N ASN A 375 3.40 -28.25 2.25
CA ASN A 375 3.45 -28.85 3.59
C ASN A 375 4.82 -28.72 4.26
N LEU A 376 5.90 -28.57 3.48
CA LEU A 376 7.27 -28.52 3.98
C LEU A 376 7.95 -27.18 3.69
N THR A 377 7.32 -26.31 2.89
CA THR A 377 7.94 -25.06 2.40
C THR A 377 7.05 -23.86 2.67
N ALA A 378 7.70 -22.71 2.82
CA ALA A 378 7.07 -21.40 2.85
C ALA A 378 7.73 -20.46 1.86
N CYS A 379 7.01 -19.40 1.49
CA CYS A 379 7.52 -18.40 0.59
C CYS A 379 8.42 -17.41 1.34
N SER A 380 9.59 -17.15 0.79
CA SER A 380 10.48 -16.05 1.18
C SER A 380 10.67 -15.10 0.01
N TYR A 381 11.01 -13.85 0.30
CA TYR A 381 11.54 -12.93 -0.69
C TYR A 381 13.06 -12.82 -0.50
N GLU A 382 13.80 -13.04 -1.59
CA GLU A 382 15.26 -13.01 -1.58
C GLU A 382 15.79 -11.85 -2.41
N PHE A 383 16.76 -11.14 -1.85
CA PHE A 383 17.44 -10.05 -2.50
C PHE A 383 18.84 -10.52 -2.90
N GLY A 384 19.18 -10.32 -4.16
CA GLY A 384 20.33 -10.92 -4.80
C GLY A 384 21.68 -10.74 -4.13
N GLY A 385 22.37 -11.83 -4.10
CA GLY A 385 23.81 -11.94 -4.09
C GLY A 385 24.27 -12.55 -5.43
N ILE A 386 25.57 -12.81 -5.58
CA ILE A 386 26.17 -13.31 -6.83
C ILE A 386 25.52 -14.61 -7.34
N SER A 387 24.87 -15.37 -6.47
CA SER A 387 24.30 -16.68 -6.77
C SER A 387 22.80 -16.80 -6.46
N VAL A 388 22.15 -15.74 -6.03
CA VAL A 388 20.74 -15.76 -5.61
C VAL A 388 19.96 -14.77 -6.45
N ALA A 389 19.00 -15.28 -7.20
CA ALA A 389 18.07 -14.44 -7.96
C ALA A 389 17.19 -13.66 -7.00
N THR A 390 16.97 -12.36 -7.27
CA THR A 390 15.95 -11.60 -6.56
C THR A 390 14.58 -12.13 -6.94
N GLY A 391 13.74 -12.42 -5.95
CA GLY A 391 12.39 -12.88 -6.21
C GLY A 391 11.79 -13.75 -5.12
N ILE A 392 10.66 -14.35 -5.48
CA ILE A 392 9.92 -15.26 -4.60
C ILE A 392 10.52 -16.67 -4.69
N ILE A 393 10.92 -17.19 -3.55
CA ILE A 393 11.47 -18.54 -3.44
C ILE A 393 10.67 -19.34 -2.40
N ASN A 394 10.45 -20.63 -2.72
CA ASN A 394 9.83 -21.58 -1.79
C ASN A 394 10.93 -22.37 -1.08
N GLU A 395 10.99 -22.21 0.22
CA GLU A 395 12.06 -22.75 1.04
C GLU A 395 11.54 -23.59 2.20
N MET A 396 12.36 -24.49 2.70
CA MET A 396 11.95 -25.36 3.78
C MET A 396 11.67 -24.61 5.07
N HIS A 397 10.60 -24.98 5.76
CA HIS A 397 10.21 -24.36 7.02
C HIS A 397 11.32 -24.35 8.07
N LYS A 398 12.18 -25.37 8.06
CA LYS A 398 13.29 -25.55 9.01
C LYS A 398 14.51 -24.66 8.71
N ASP A 399 14.67 -24.22 7.46
CA ASP A 399 15.79 -23.39 7.09
C ASP A 399 15.55 -21.97 7.60
N ALA A 400 16.58 -21.41 8.25
CA ALA A 400 16.38 -20.16 8.96
C ALA A 400 16.72 -18.96 8.10
N ARG A 401 15.83 -17.95 8.15
CA ARG A 401 15.92 -16.69 7.42
C ARG A 401 15.62 -15.51 8.32
N SER A 402 15.94 -14.33 7.85
CA SER A 402 15.60 -13.09 8.53
C SER A 402 14.09 -12.85 8.57
N VAL A 403 13.67 -12.15 9.61
CA VAL A 403 12.29 -11.66 9.79
C VAL A 403 12.31 -10.15 9.91
N ARG A 404 11.57 -9.47 9.04
CA ARG A 404 11.37 -8.03 9.06
C ARG A 404 9.90 -7.74 9.19
N LEU A 405 9.48 -7.29 10.36
CA LEU A 405 8.08 -7.05 10.67
C LEU A 405 7.62 -5.67 10.22
N VAL A 406 6.33 -5.57 10.00
CA VAL A 406 5.65 -4.33 9.63
C VAL A 406 4.43 -4.10 10.53
N LYS A 407 3.95 -2.85 10.56
CA LYS A 407 2.63 -2.51 11.11
C LYS A 407 1.85 -1.69 10.10
N ASN A 408 0.55 -1.88 10.05
CA ASN A 408 -0.32 -1.15 9.14
C ASN A 408 -0.34 0.34 9.50
N CYS A 409 -0.34 1.17 8.49
CA CYS A 409 -0.65 2.59 8.66
C CYS A 409 -2.15 2.74 8.99
N LYS A 410 -2.46 3.58 9.98
CA LYS A 410 -3.85 3.93 10.32
C LYS A 410 -4.36 5.03 9.41
#